data_9ac5074dad521abb15307e56d05cdedc
#
_entry.id   9ac5074dad521abb15307e56d05cdedc
#
_cell.length_a   1.000
_cell.length_b   1.000
_cell.length_c   1.000
_cell.angle_alpha   90.00
_cell.angle_beta   90.00
_cell.angle_gamma   90.00
#
_symmetry.space_group_name_H-M   'P 1'
#
loop_
_entity.id
_entity.type
_entity.pdbx_description
1 polymer ?
#
loop_
_entity_poly.entity_id
_entity_poly.type
_entity_poly.pdbx_seq_one_letter_code
_entity_poly.pdbx_strand_id
1 'polypeptide(L)'
;TKDNGQVSACLFTEPKFIVDDTFLLDYSMFFGATLLDYYEASGDRETLEDLSKCAYRQMEIAGEQFDARHLMKNGEGFWGFIDWTEGLNKQTAMQGVYIYCAKKVQKIAEILGDTEKAEELKKEAEEKTAAVRKYLLDEKTGLFVSGEEKQINYASQVWLILAGAVSIEEGSAMLDKLDELKPEKAMVSPYMNHHYVEALLMCGKKDQAMDYMKYYWGGMINHGADTFWELYNPENPAESPYGSSIVNSYCHAWSCT
;
A
#
# COMPACT_ATOMS: atom_id res chain seq x y z
N THR A 1 -6.31 20.13 3.02
CA THR A 1 -7.12 19.49 1.96
C THR A 1 -7.44 20.50 0.86
N LYS A 2 -7.66 20.01 -0.36
CA LYS A 2 -8.20 20.78 -1.48
C LYS A 2 -9.70 21.06 -1.29
N ASP A 3 -10.30 21.90 -2.15
CA ASP A 3 -11.74 22.25 -2.07
C ASP A 3 -12.67 21.03 -2.18
N ASN A 4 -12.26 19.98 -2.88
CA ASN A 4 -12.99 18.72 -2.99
C ASN A 4 -12.75 17.74 -1.82
N GLY A 5 -11.94 18.13 -0.84
CA GLY A 5 -11.59 17.34 0.34
C GLY A 5 -10.38 16.42 0.16
N GLN A 6 -9.73 16.40 -1.01
CA GLN A 6 -8.52 15.57 -1.23
C GLN A 6 -7.35 16.02 -0.35
N VAL A 7 -6.63 15.06 0.20
CA VAL A 7 -5.31 15.27 0.83
C VAL A 7 -4.25 15.20 -0.26
N SER A 8 -3.48 16.28 -0.43
CA SER A 8 -2.38 16.31 -1.41
C SER A 8 -1.21 15.44 -0.96
N ALA A 9 -0.50 14.85 -1.91
CA ALA A 9 0.67 14.03 -1.63
C ALA A 9 1.88 14.86 -1.17
N CYS A 10 1.97 16.13 -1.60
CA CYS A 10 3.10 16.99 -1.32
C CYS A 10 2.67 18.28 -0.64
N LEU A 11 3.45 18.65 0.38
CA LEU A 11 3.35 19.91 1.11
C LEU A 11 4.74 20.52 1.23
N PHE A 12 4.95 21.68 0.61
CA PHE A 12 6.20 22.42 0.70
C PHE A 12 6.05 23.55 1.71
N THR A 13 7.05 23.73 2.56
CA THR A 13 7.08 24.81 3.57
C THR A 13 8.07 25.91 3.18
N GLU A 14 9.07 25.60 2.36
CA GLU A 14 10.10 26.51 1.91
C GLU A 14 10.12 26.62 0.37
N PRO A 15 10.35 27.79 -0.23
CA PRO A 15 10.52 29.12 0.40
C PRO A 15 9.20 29.73 0.91
N LYS A 16 8.09 29.09 0.67
CA LYS A 16 6.76 29.46 1.19
C LYS A 16 5.85 28.22 1.27
N PHE A 17 4.84 28.32 2.11
CA PHE A 17 3.85 27.26 2.25
C PHE A 17 3.06 27.07 0.95
N ILE A 18 3.19 25.89 0.34
CA ILE A 18 2.48 25.50 -0.89
C ILE A 18 1.95 24.08 -0.73
N VAL A 19 0.66 23.91 -0.94
CA VAL A 19 0.03 22.61 -1.14
C VAL A 19 0.09 22.29 -2.63
N ASP A 20 0.87 21.30 -3.00
CA ASP A 20 1.03 20.87 -4.40
C ASP A 20 -0.26 20.24 -4.94
N ASP A 21 -0.42 20.28 -6.26
CA ASP A 21 -1.55 19.64 -6.96
C ASP A 21 -1.40 18.12 -7.13
N THR A 22 -0.24 17.57 -6.83
CA THR A 22 0.02 16.14 -6.87
C THR A 22 -0.93 15.38 -5.93
N PHE A 23 -1.66 14.44 -6.49
CA PHE A 23 -2.61 13.59 -5.78
C PHE A 23 -2.29 12.12 -6.06
N LEU A 24 -1.98 11.38 -5.02
CA LEU A 24 -1.77 9.94 -5.04
C LEU A 24 -2.90 9.28 -4.28
N LEU A 25 -3.66 8.41 -4.95
CA LEU A 25 -4.87 7.82 -4.37
C LEU A 25 -4.56 6.93 -3.16
N ASP A 26 -3.51 6.10 -3.25
CA ASP A 26 -3.04 5.27 -2.13
C ASP A 26 -2.58 6.11 -0.93
N TYR A 27 -1.81 7.17 -1.17
CA TYR A 27 -1.35 8.07 -0.10
C TYR A 27 -2.52 8.78 0.59
N SER A 28 -3.52 9.20 -0.17
CA SER A 28 -4.71 9.82 0.42
C SER A 28 -5.47 8.85 1.32
N MET A 29 -5.58 7.56 0.94
CA MET A 29 -6.19 6.52 1.77
C MET A 29 -5.38 6.25 3.04
N PHE A 30 -4.05 6.24 2.96
CA PHE A 30 -3.17 6.07 4.13
C PHE A 30 -3.29 7.17 5.17
N PHE A 31 -3.83 8.34 4.83
CA PHE A 31 -4.14 9.36 5.83
C PHE A 31 -4.98 8.80 6.98
N GLY A 32 -6.01 8.01 6.68
CA GLY A 32 -6.85 7.38 7.69
C GLY A 32 -6.11 6.31 8.50
N ALA A 33 -5.28 5.48 7.85
CA ALA A 33 -4.48 4.48 8.54
C ALA A 33 -3.46 5.14 9.48
N THR A 34 -2.75 6.17 9.01
CA THR A 34 -1.80 6.94 9.82
C THR A 34 -2.48 7.64 11.00
N LEU A 35 -3.69 8.16 10.81
CA LEU A 35 -4.46 8.78 11.91
C LEU A 35 -4.81 7.78 13.00
N LEU A 36 -5.18 6.54 12.63
CA LEU A 36 -5.42 5.48 13.61
C LEU A 36 -4.14 5.09 14.34
N ASP A 37 -3.04 4.87 13.62
CA ASP A 37 -1.75 4.50 14.20
C ASP A 37 -1.23 5.60 15.16
N TYR A 38 -1.41 6.88 14.80
CA TYR A 38 -1.12 8.00 15.68
C TYR A 38 -1.95 7.96 16.97
N TYR A 39 -3.25 7.73 16.85
CA TYR A 39 -4.13 7.62 18.01
C TYR A 39 -3.74 6.42 18.90
N GLU A 40 -3.48 5.27 18.33
CA GLU A 40 -3.07 4.07 19.09
C GLU A 40 -1.74 4.28 19.83
N ALA A 41 -0.83 5.07 19.26
CA ALA A 41 0.46 5.39 19.88
C ALA A 41 0.36 6.50 20.94
N SER A 42 -0.48 7.52 20.73
CA SER A 42 -0.53 8.73 21.56
C SER A 42 -1.71 8.78 22.57
N GLY A 43 -2.83 8.12 22.24
CA GLY A 43 -4.10 8.27 22.94
C GLY A 43 -4.79 9.61 22.69
N ASP A 44 -4.32 10.41 21.71
CA ASP A 44 -4.85 11.74 21.40
C ASP A 44 -6.18 11.65 20.66
N ARG A 45 -7.25 11.60 21.47
CA ARG A 45 -8.63 11.52 21.00
C ARG A 45 -9.11 12.78 20.30
N GLU A 46 -8.64 13.96 20.73
CA GLU A 46 -9.04 15.24 20.16
C GLU A 46 -8.62 15.33 18.69
N THR A 47 -7.37 14.99 18.38
CA THR A 47 -6.87 14.91 17.00
C THR A 47 -7.63 13.86 16.18
N LEU A 48 -7.95 12.70 16.78
CA LEU A 48 -8.75 11.68 16.10
C LEU A 48 -10.13 12.20 15.69
N GLU A 49 -10.84 12.88 16.61
CA GLU A 49 -12.15 13.47 16.36
C GLU A 49 -12.09 14.56 15.28
N ASP A 50 -11.13 15.46 15.38
CA ASP A 50 -10.96 16.59 14.44
C ASP A 50 -10.67 16.14 13.00
N LEU A 51 -9.89 15.06 12.83
CA LEU A 51 -9.43 14.61 11.51
C LEU A 51 -10.22 13.44 10.93
N SER A 52 -11.12 12.82 11.70
CA SER A 52 -11.90 11.65 11.27
C SER A 52 -12.69 11.88 9.98
N LYS A 53 -13.35 13.03 9.84
CA LYS A 53 -14.12 13.38 8.62
C LYS A 53 -13.22 13.52 7.39
N CYS A 54 -11.99 13.97 7.58
CA CYS A 54 -11.01 14.01 6.50
C CYS A 54 -10.64 12.59 6.07
N ALA A 55 -10.43 11.67 7.02
CA ALA A 55 -10.16 10.26 6.74
C ALA A 55 -11.35 9.60 6.00
N TYR A 56 -12.59 9.83 6.44
CA TYR A 56 -13.80 9.33 5.76
C TYR A 56 -13.87 9.82 4.32
N ARG A 57 -13.57 11.11 4.11
CA ARG A 57 -13.61 11.71 2.77
C ARG A 57 -12.60 11.08 1.80
N GLN A 58 -11.40 10.69 2.28
CA GLN A 58 -10.43 9.99 1.41
C GLN A 58 -10.97 8.63 0.96
N MET A 59 -11.67 7.90 1.82
CA MET A 59 -12.29 6.62 1.46
C MET A 59 -13.43 6.78 0.46
N GLU A 60 -14.26 7.84 0.59
CA GLU A 60 -15.30 8.17 -0.39
C GLU A 60 -14.72 8.45 -1.76
N ILE A 61 -13.67 9.31 -1.84
CA ILE A 61 -12.97 9.65 -3.09
C ILE A 61 -12.40 8.38 -3.75
N ALA A 62 -11.78 7.50 -2.95
CA ALA A 62 -11.25 6.25 -3.46
C ALA A 62 -12.37 5.28 -3.88
N GLY A 63 -13.50 5.28 -3.19
CA GLY A 63 -14.69 4.49 -3.52
C GLY A 63 -15.26 4.81 -4.92
N GLU A 64 -15.16 6.05 -5.39
CA GLU A 64 -15.56 6.47 -6.74
C GLU A 64 -14.74 5.80 -7.86
N GLN A 65 -13.59 5.20 -7.52
CA GLN A 65 -12.70 4.57 -8.48
C GLN A 65 -12.99 3.08 -8.72
N PHE A 66 -14.09 2.56 -8.21
CA PHE A 66 -14.52 1.19 -8.45
C PHE A 66 -15.52 1.10 -9.61
N ASP A 67 -15.48 -0.03 -10.33
CA ASP A 67 -16.46 -0.36 -11.37
C ASP A 67 -17.71 -1.04 -10.77
N ALA A 68 -18.70 -1.35 -11.62
CA ALA A 68 -19.95 -2.02 -11.21
C ALA A 68 -19.74 -3.46 -10.65
N ARG A 69 -18.55 -4.04 -10.82
CA ARG A 69 -18.17 -5.34 -10.23
C ARG A 69 -17.48 -5.19 -8.89
N HIS A 70 -17.35 -3.98 -8.36
CA HIS A 70 -16.55 -3.62 -7.19
C HIS A 70 -15.05 -3.89 -7.37
N LEU A 71 -14.54 -3.78 -8.61
CA LEU A 71 -13.11 -3.83 -8.89
C LEU A 71 -12.55 -2.42 -9.09
N MET A 72 -11.37 -2.17 -8.52
CA MET A 72 -10.63 -0.93 -8.75
C MET A 72 -10.36 -0.76 -10.24
N LYS A 73 -10.63 0.43 -10.79
CA LYS A 73 -10.28 0.77 -12.17
C LYS A 73 -8.76 0.71 -12.35
N ASN A 74 -8.31 0.36 -13.55
CA ASN A 74 -6.88 0.17 -13.83
C ASN A 74 -6.17 1.50 -14.15
N GLY A 75 -6.12 2.41 -13.17
CA GLY A 75 -5.37 3.67 -13.28
C GLY A 75 -6.02 4.76 -14.14
N GLU A 76 -7.25 4.56 -14.64
CA GLU A 76 -7.97 5.56 -15.40
C GLU A 76 -8.47 6.68 -14.48
N GLY A 77 -7.93 7.89 -14.65
CA GLY A 77 -8.37 9.09 -13.95
C GLY A 77 -7.74 9.34 -12.56
N PHE A 78 -6.80 8.50 -12.13
CA PHE A 78 -6.03 8.70 -10.90
C PHE A 78 -4.61 8.12 -10.99
N TRP A 79 -3.74 8.59 -10.11
CA TRP A 79 -2.40 8.05 -9.93
C TRP A 79 -2.32 7.30 -8.60
N GLY A 80 -1.95 5.99 -8.64
CA GLY A 80 -1.54 5.20 -7.49
C GLY A 80 -0.04 4.94 -7.54
N PHE A 81 0.66 5.14 -6.42
CA PHE A 81 2.10 4.94 -6.38
C PHE A 81 2.45 3.44 -6.34
N ILE A 82 2.09 2.75 -5.30
CA ILE A 82 2.40 1.32 -5.00
C ILE A 82 3.90 1.00 -5.03
N ASP A 83 4.58 1.23 -6.14
CA ASP A 83 6.03 1.05 -6.29
C ASP A 83 6.55 1.78 -7.54
N TRP A 84 7.86 2.01 -7.61
CA TRP A 84 8.57 2.55 -8.78
C TRP A 84 8.79 1.54 -9.91
N THR A 85 8.47 0.28 -9.71
CA THR A 85 8.67 -0.80 -10.70
C THR A 85 7.98 -0.48 -12.03
N GLU A 86 8.78 -0.38 -13.08
CA GLU A 86 8.28 -0.08 -14.44
C GLU A 86 7.39 -1.23 -14.96
N GLY A 87 6.24 -0.88 -15.53
CA GLY A 87 5.29 -1.84 -16.08
C GLY A 87 4.55 -2.67 -15.01
N LEU A 88 4.58 -2.27 -13.74
CA LEU A 88 3.77 -2.86 -12.68
C LEU A 88 2.29 -2.53 -12.91
N ASN A 89 1.45 -3.54 -13.08
CA ASN A 89 0.02 -3.35 -13.03
C ASN A 89 -0.45 -3.25 -11.58
N LYS A 90 -1.01 -2.11 -11.23
CA LYS A 90 -1.30 -1.72 -9.84
C LYS A 90 -2.74 -1.96 -9.41
N GLN A 91 -3.63 -2.39 -10.30
CA GLN A 91 -5.06 -2.51 -10.05
C GLN A 91 -5.38 -3.30 -8.78
N THR A 92 -4.88 -4.52 -8.70
CA THR A 92 -5.16 -5.43 -7.57
C THR A 92 -4.49 -4.98 -6.28
N ALA A 93 -3.27 -4.45 -6.36
CA ALA A 93 -2.59 -3.87 -5.21
C ALA A 93 -3.35 -2.67 -4.64
N MET A 94 -3.81 -1.74 -5.50
CA MET A 94 -4.63 -0.59 -5.11
C MET A 94 -5.95 -1.02 -4.44
N GLN A 95 -6.58 -2.10 -4.91
CA GLN A 95 -7.76 -2.65 -4.27
C GLN A 95 -7.43 -3.23 -2.88
N GLY A 96 -6.28 -3.88 -2.73
CA GLY A 96 -5.77 -4.33 -1.43
C GLY A 96 -5.55 -3.15 -0.46
N VAL A 97 -4.92 -2.07 -0.92
CA VAL A 97 -4.75 -0.83 -0.14
C VAL A 97 -6.10 -0.25 0.30
N TYR A 98 -7.09 -0.20 -0.62
CA TYR A 98 -8.43 0.27 -0.26
C TYR A 98 -9.04 -0.56 0.87
N ILE A 99 -9.02 -1.90 0.74
CA ILE A 99 -9.60 -2.80 1.76
C ILE A 99 -8.88 -2.63 3.11
N TYR A 100 -7.55 -2.53 3.09
CA TYR A 100 -6.74 -2.29 4.27
C TYR A 100 -7.13 -0.98 4.96
N CYS A 101 -7.15 0.13 4.22
CA CYS A 101 -7.47 1.45 4.75
C CYS A 101 -8.93 1.56 5.20
N ALA A 102 -9.89 0.93 4.48
CA ALA A 102 -11.29 0.90 4.88
C ALA A 102 -11.48 0.25 6.26
N LYS A 103 -10.78 -0.85 6.54
CA LYS A 103 -10.80 -1.50 7.86
C LYS A 103 -10.18 -0.63 8.95
N LYS A 104 -9.10 0.10 8.65
CA LYS A 104 -8.48 1.05 9.59
C LYS A 104 -9.42 2.23 9.89
N VAL A 105 -10.04 2.80 8.88
CA VAL A 105 -11.00 3.91 9.03
C VAL A 105 -12.32 3.44 9.67
N GLN A 106 -12.77 2.20 9.40
CA GLN A 106 -13.86 1.57 10.15
C GLN A 106 -13.55 1.57 11.66
N LYS A 107 -12.32 1.20 12.04
CA LYS A 107 -11.90 1.20 13.45
C LYS A 107 -11.94 2.59 14.06
N ILE A 108 -11.58 3.65 13.33
CA ILE A 108 -11.75 5.04 13.78
C ILE A 108 -13.23 5.33 14.07
N ALA A 109 -14.13 4.98 13.15
CA ALA A 109 -15.56 5.19 13.32
C ALA A 109 -16.12 4.45 14.55
N GLU A 110 -15.69 3.21 14.79
CA GLU A 110 -16.05 2.43 15.98
C GLU A 110 -15.57 3.12 17.28
N ILE A 111 -14.33 3.60 17.34
CA ILE A 111 -13.75 4.31 18.49
C ILE A 111 -14.54 5.59 18.79
N LEU A 112 -14.99 6.28 17.75
CA LEU A 112 -15.76 7.52 17.87
C LEU A 112 -17.27 7.28 18.11
N GLY A 113 -17.74 6.03 18.01
CA GLY A 113 -19.16 5.69 18.16
C GLY A 113 -20.02 6.03 16.95
N ASP A 114 -19.40 6.28 15.78
CA ASP A 114 -20.08 6.50 14.49
C ASP A 114 -20.43 5.14 13.87
N THR A 115 -21.51 4.55 14.37
CA THR A 115 -21.94 3.19 13.98
C THR A 115 -22.37 3.11 12.52
N GLU A 116 -22.96 4.18 11.97
CA GLU A 116 -23.40 4.22 10.57
C GLU A 116 -22.21 4.17 9.63
N LYS A 117 -21.19 5.00 9.86
CA LYS A 117 -19.97 5.01 9.06
C LYS A 117 -19.15 3.71 9.23
N ALA A 118 -19.12 3.14 10.44
CA ALA A 118 -18.48 1.86 10.68
C ALA A 118 -19.10 0.72 9.86
N GLU A 119 -20.42 0.60 9.84
CA GLU A 119 -21.13 -0.43 9.05
C GLU A 119 -21.00 -0.18 7.54
N GLU A 120 -21.04 1.08 7.08
CA GLU A 120 -20.77 1.43 5.68
C GLU A 120 -19.40 0.94 5.24
N LEU A 121 -18.33 1.31 5.97
CA LEU A 121 -16.95 0.94 5.63
C LEU A 121 -16.70 -0.57 5.70
N LYS A 122 -17.30 -1.24 6.68
CA LYS A 122 -17.28 -2.69 6.79
C LYS A 122 -17.85 -3.36 5.54
N LYS A 123 -19.06 -2.94 5.14
CA LYS A 123 -19.74 -3.45 3.94
C LYS A 123 -18.90 -3.21 2.69
N GLU A 124 -18.34 -2.00 2.54
CA GLU A 124 -17.45 -1.65 1.45
C GLU A 124 -16.22 -2.60 1.39
N ALA A 125 -15.56 -2.85 2.52
CA ALA A 125 -14.41 -3.75 2.58
C ALA A 125 -14.80 -5.20 2.23
N GLU A 126 -15.95 -5.68 2.70
CA GLU A 126 -16.45 -7.04 2.43
C GLU A 126 -16.80 -7.22 0.95
N GLU A 127 -17.50 -6.26 0.32
CA GLU A 127 -17.88 -6.30 -1.10
C GLU A 127 -16.63 -6.29 -2.01
N LYS A 128 -15.63 -5.44 -1.71
CA LYS A 128 -14.39 -5.38 -2.48
C LYS A 128 -13.53 -6.63 -2.28
N THR A 129 -13.54 -7.21 -1.07
CA THR A 129 -12.88 -8.50 -0.80
C THR A 129 -13.53 -9.63 -1.58
N ALA A 130 -14.86 -9.70 -1.58
CA ALA A 130 -15.58 -10.70 -2.35
C ALA A 130 -15.35 -10.56 -3.87
N ALA A 131 -15.29 -9.32 -4.36
CA ALA A 131 -15.04 -9.03 -5.76
C ALA A 131 -13.63 -9.45 -6.21
N VAL A 132 -12.59 -9.09 -5.46
CA VAL A 132 -11.21 -9.46 -5.81
C VAL A 132 -11.03 -10.98 -5.82
N ARG A 133 -11.59 -11.68 -4.84
CA ARG A 133 -11.56 -13.16 -4.80
C ARG A 133 -12.30 -13.79 -5.97
N LYS A 134 -13.45 -13.25 -6.34
CA LYS A 134 -14.28 -13.79 -7.43
C LYS A 134 -13.68 -13.59 -8.81
N TYR A 135 -13.08 -12.44 -9.05
CA TYR A 135 -12.71 -12.03 -10.41
C TYR A 135 -11.20 -12.05 -10.69
N LEU A 136 -10.37 -11.92 -9.65
CA LEU A 136 -8.92 -11.76 -9.81
C LEU A 136 -8.11 -12.92 -9.22
N LEU A 137 -8.71 -13.86 -8.49
CA LEU A 137 -8.01 -15.08 -8.05
C LEU A 137 -7.90 -16.07 -9.21
N ASP A 138 -6.68 -16.40 -9.60
CA ASP A 138 -6.40 -17.45 -10.57
C ASP A 138 -6.35 -18.80 -9.83
N GLU A 139 -7.37 -19.63 -10.03
CA GLU A 139 -7.50 -20.94 -9.37
C GLU A 139 -6.35 -21.92 -9.70
N LYS A 140 -5.66 -21.73 -10.82
CA LYS A 140 -4.55 -22.62 -11.23
C LYS A 140 -3.29 -22.37 -10.42
N THR A 141 -3.00 -21.11 -10.17
CA THR A 141 -1.80 -20.70 -9.42
C THR A 141 -2.10 -20.47 -7.94
N GLY A 142 -3.35 -20.20 -7.57
CA GLY A 142 -3.74 -19.78 -6.25
C GLY A 142 -3.30 -18.33 -5.93
N LEU A 143 -2.89 -17.55 -6.95
CA LEU A 143 -2.43 -16.17 -6.82
C LEU A 143 -3.42 -15.22 -7.48
N PHE A 144 -3.44 -13.98 -7.02
CA PHE A 144 -4.23 -12.93 -7.64
C PHE A 144 -3.52 -12.35 -8.86
N VAL A 145 -4.30 -12.09 -9.89
CA VAL A 145 -3.83 -11.43 -11.12
C VAL A 145 -4.24 -9.96 -11.13
N SER A 146 -3.52 -9.13 -11.86
CA SER A 146 -3.74 -7.69 -11.98
C SER A 146 -3.79 -7.28 -13.45
N GLY A 147 -4.79 -6.47 -13.80
CA GLY A 147 -5.01 -5.98 -15.16
C GLY A 147 -5.58 -7.01 -16.13
N GLU A 148 -5.83 -6.56 -17.36
CA GLU A 148 -6.34 -7.42 -18.44
C GLU A 148 -5.32 -8.48 -18.87
N GLU A 149 -4.04 -8.15 -18.78
CA GLU A 149 -2.89 -9.02 -19.05
C GLU A 149 -2.69 -10.09 -17.99
N LYS A 150 -3.47 -10.06 -16.90
CA LYS A 150 -3.41 -11.01 -15.79
C LYS A 150 -2.00 -11.14 -15.19
N GLN A 151 -1.34 -9.99 -14.99
CA GLN A 151 -0.02 -9.95 -14.40
C GLN A 151 -0.03 -10.51 -12.97
N ILE A 152 0.85 -11.45 -12.66
CA ILE A 152 1.16 -11.87 -11.29
C ILE A 152 2.34 -11.03 -10.80
N ASN A 153 2.18 -10.36 -9.66
CA ASN A 153 3.23 -9.54 -9.06
C ASN A 153 3.17 -9.60 -7.53
N TYR A 154 4.25 -9.23 -6.87
CA TYR A 154 4.37 -9.22 -5.41
C TYR A 154 3.37 -8.27 -4.77
N ALA A 155 3.26 -7.04 -5.27
CA ALA A 155 2.44 -6.00 -4.66
C ALA A 155 0.97 -6.40 -4.50
N SER A 156 0.39 -7.07 -5.51
CA SER A 156 -0.99 -7.56 -5.45
C SER A 156 -1.21 -8.57 -4.31
N GLN A 157 -0.30 -9.53 -4.15
CA GLN A 157 -0.43 -10.53 -3.11
C GLN A 157 -0.20 -9.92 -1.73
N VAL A 158 0.86 -9.14 -1.57
CA VAL A 158 1.23 -8.48 -0.31
C VAL A 158 0.09 -7.64 0.21
N TRP A 159 -0.47 -6.74 -0.61
CA TRP A 159 -1.54 -5.86 -0.17
C TRP A 159 -2.83 -6.60 0.16
N LEU A 160 -3.16 -7.69 -0.54
CA LEU A 160 -4.34 -8.50 -0.21
C LEU A 160 -4.13 -9.33 1.06
N ILE A 161 -2.91 -9.78 1.36
CA ILE A 161 -2.56 -10.41 2.63
C ILE A 161 -2.73 -9.41 3.79
N LEU A 162 -2.09 -8.23 3.70
CA LEU A 162 -2.15 -7.18 4.72
C LEU A 162 -3.58 -6.67 4.95
N ALA A 163 -4.38 -6.60 3.90
CA ALA A 163 -5.79 -6.26 3.97
C ALA A 163 -6.65 -7.34 4.65
N GLY A 164 -6.11 -8.53 4.90
CA GLY A 164 -6.88 -9.68 5.39
C GLY A 164 -7.99 -10.08 4.42
N ALA A 165 -7.72 -10.00 3.11
CA ALA A 165 -8.60 -10.50 2.06
C ALA A 165 -8.47 -12.02 1.87
N VAL A 166 -7.46 -12.61 2.47
CA VAL A 166 -7.16 -14.05 2.53
C VAL A 166 -6.87 -14.46 3.98
N SER A 167 -6.98 -15.76 4.29
CA SER A 167 -6.56 -16.26 5.60
C SER A 167 -5.02 -16.25 5.72
N ILE A 168 -4.52 -16.39 6.94
CA ILE A 168 -3.06 -16.49 7.20
C ILE A 168 -2.46 -17.70 6.48
N GLU A 169 -3.17 -18.80 6.44
CA GLU A 169 -2.74 -20.03 5.77
C GLU A 169 -2.69 -19.84 4.24
N GLU A 170 -3.73 -19.22 3.66
CA GLU A 170 -3.74 -18.87 2.24
C GLU A 170 -2.58 -17.90 1.93
N GLY A 171 -2.41 -16.85 2.73
CA GLY A 171 -1.33 -15.88 2.57
C GLY A 171 0.06 -16.51 2.65
N SER A 172 0.27 -17.42 3.60
CA SER A 172 1.52 -18.18 3.72
C SER A 172 1.81 -19.00 2.46
N ALA A 173 0.82 -19.72 1.94
CA ALA A 173 0.96 -20.50 0.71
C ALA A 173 1.21 -19.61 -0.53
N MET A 174 0.58 -18.43 -0.58
CA MET A 174 0.81 -17.45 -1.65
C MET A 174 2.24 -16.91 -1.64
N LEU A 175 2.79 -16.61 -0.46
CA LEU A 175 4.18 -16.14 -0.32
C LEU A 175 5.18 -17.23 -0.75
N ASP A 176 4.95 -18.50 -0.38
CA ASP A 176 5.77 -19.63 -0.87
C ASP A 176 5.72 -19.74 -2.39
N LYS A 177 4.52 -19.57 -2.95
CA LYS A 177 4.32 -19.63 -4.39
C LYS A 177 5.00 -18.48 -5.15
N LEU A 178 5.03 -17.28 -4.56
CA LEU A 178 5.79 -16.15 -5.12
C LEU A 178 7.30 -16.43 -5.15
N ASP A 179 7.83 -17.03 -4.08
CA ASP A 179 9.24 -17.44 -4.00
C ASP A 179 9.61 -18.47 -5.07
N GLU A 180 8.71 -19.41 -5.37
CA GLU A 180 8.89 -20.39 -6.43
C GLU A 180 8.79 -19.75 -7.83
N LEU A 181 7.78 -18.91 -8.04
CA LEU A 181 7.46 -18.32 -9.34
C LEU A 181 8.42 -17.22 -9.75
N LYS A 182 8.91 -16.43 -8.78
CA LYS A 182 9.76 -15.24 -8.98
C LYS A 182 9.21 -14.33 -10.06
N PRO A 183 8.07 -13.64 -9.82
CA PRO A 183 7.46 -12.75 -10.80
C PRO A 183 8.47 -11.79 -11.42
N GLU A 184 8.34 -11.52 -12.73
CA GLU A 184 9.24 -10.64 -13.48
C GLU A 184 9.34 -9.22 -12.89
N LYS A 185 8.21 -8.72 -12.35
CA LYS A 185 8.16 -7.38 -11.74
C LYS A 185 8.59 -7.47 -10.28
N ALA A 186 9.86 -7.15 -10.03
CA ALA A 186 10.43 -7.08 -8.70
C ALA A 186 9.91 -5.85 -7.92
N MET A 187 10.10 -5.85 -6.61
CA MET A 187 9.88 -4.69 -5.76
C MET A 187 11.16 -3.88 -5.66
N VAL A 188 11.11 -2.58 -5.97
CA VAL A 188 12.31 -1.74 -6.01
C VAL A 188 12.33 -0.65 -4.94
N SER A 189 11.18 -0.21 -4.42
CA SER A 189 11.18 0.74 -3.31
C SER A 189 11.29 0.03 -1.96
N PRO A 190 12.01 0.58 -0.98
CA PRO A 190 11.97 0.09 0.40
C PRO A 190 10.56 0.07 0.98
N TYR A 191 9.70 0.99 0.57
CA TYR A 191 8.28 1.04 0.92
C TYR A 191 7.57 -0.29 0.58
N MET A 192 7.68 -0.78 -0.65
CA MET A 192 7.02 -2.05 -1.02
C MET A 192 7.70 -3.26 -0.38
N ASN A 193 9.02 -3.22 -0.24
CA ASN A 193 9.80 -4.26 0.43
C ASN A 193 9.49 -4.34 1.93
N HIS A 194 9.23 -3.20 2.60
CA HIS A 194 8.74 -3.15 3.98
C HIS A 194 7.42 -3.94 4.12
N HIS A 195 6.44 -3.65 3.28
CA HIS A 195 5.15 -4.34 3.32
C HIS A 195 5.26 -5.84 3.01
N TYR A 196 6.22 -6.24 2.17
CA TYR A 196 6.51 -7.66 1.97
C TYR A 196 7.03 -8.32 3.25
N VAL A 197 7.94 -7.68 3.97
CA VAL A 197 8.42 -8.16 5.29
C VAL A 197 7.26 -8.24 6.28
N GLU A 198 6.39 -7.24 6.31
CA GLU A 198 5.19 -7.24 7.17
C GLU A 198 4.26 -8.42 6.84
N ALA A 199 4.02 -8.69 5.56
CA ALA A 199 3.22 -9.83 5.12
C ALA A 199 3.85 -11.18 5.51
N LEU A 200 5.18 -11.32 5.39
CA LEU A 200 5.91 -12.50 5.86
C LEU A 200 5.72 -12.71 7.37
N LEU A 201 5.88 -11.65 8.17
CA LEU A 201 5.70 -11.71 9.62
C LEU A 201 4.26 -12.04 9.99
N MET A 202 3.27 -11.44 9.34
CA MET A 202 1.85 -11.71 9.54
C MET A 202 1.50 -13.17 9.25
N CYS A 203 2.15 -13.77 8.25
CA CYS A 203 1.98 -15.19 7.88
C CYS A 203 2.88 -16.15 8.68
N GLY A 204 3.55 -15.67 9.75
CA GLY A 204 4.37 -16.49 10.63
C GLY A 204 5.74 -16.90 10.06
N LYS A 205 6.15 -16.32 8.91
CA LYS A 205 7.40 -16.63 8.20
C LYS A 205 8.58 -15.79 8.72
N LYS A 206 8.81 -15.82 10.03
CA LYS A 206 9.77 -14.95 10.71
C LYS A 206 11.22 -15.09 10.21
N ASP A 207 11.67 -16.31 10.01
CA ASP A 207 13.06 -16.56 9.54
C ASP A 207 13.23 -16.04 8.11
N GLN A 208 12.25 -16.27 7.25
CA GLN A 208 12.23 -15.77 5.87
C GLN A 208 12.21 -14.24 5.83
N ALA A 209 11.44 -13.59 6.71
CA ALA A 209 11.41 -12.13 6.86
C ALA A 209 12.81 -11.60 7.27
N MET A 210 13.45 -12.22 8.25
CA MET A 210 14.79 -11.84 8.70
C MET A 210 15.86 -12.03 7.63
N ASP A 211 15.80 -13.11 6.87
CA ASP A 211 16.75 -13.35 5.78
C ASP A 211 16.53 -12.39 4.61
N TYR A 212 15.25 -12.06 4.33
CA TYR A 212 14.92 -11.05 3.33
C TYR A 212 15.41 -9.65 3.72
N MET A 213 15.24 -9.24 4.97
CA MET A 213 15.80 -7.97 5.47
C MET A 213 17.32 -7.91 5.31
N LYS A 214 18.03 -8.97 5.64
CA LYS A 214 19.48 -9.06 5.42
C LYS A 214 19.87 -8.99 3.93
N TYR A 215 19.05 -9.59 3.06
CA TYR A 215 19.26 -9.53 1.62
C TYR A 215 19.06 -8.12 1.08
N TYR A 216 17.90 -7.51 1.34
CA TYR A 216 17.52 -6.24 0.73
C TYR A 216 18.26 -5.05 1.39
N TRP A 217 18.08 -4.82 2.69
CA TRP A 217 18.75 -3.71 3.39
C TRP A 217 20.23 -3.96 3.60
N GLY A 218 20.63 -5.19 3.85
CA GLY A 218 22.06 -5.57 3.86
C GLY A 218 22.73 -5.36 2.50
N GLY A 219 22.00 -5.56 1.40
CA GLY A 219 22.43 -5.20 0.05
C GLY A 219 22.70 -3.71 -0.11
N MET A 220 21.83 -2.83 0.38
CA MET A 220 22.09 -1.38 0.42
C MET A 220 23.38 -1.03 1.15
N ILE A 221 23.58 -1.61 2.35
CA ILE A 221 24.79 -1.39 3.16
C ILE A 221 26.04 -1.81 2.39
N ASN A 222 26.00 -2.95 1.71
CA ASN A 222 27.11 -3.44 0.89
C ASN A 222 27.40 -2.53 -0.31
N HIS A 223 26.44 -1.73 -0.76
CA HIS A 223 26.60 -0.71 -1.80
C HIS A 223 26.90 0.69 -1.24
N GLY A 224 27.23 0.78 0.06
CA GLY A 224 27.70 2.00 0.70
C GLY A 224 26.61 2.83 1.37
N ALA A 225 25.41 2.27 1.62
CA ALA A 225 24.39 2.97 2.37
C ALA A 225 24.83 3.18 3.82
N ASP A 226 24.89 4.44 4.23
CA ASP A 226 25.05 4.90 5.62
C ASP A 226 23.78 5.65 6.12
N THR A 227 22.78 5.75 5.26
CA THR A 227 21.49 6.39 5.49
C THR A 227 20.35 5.55 4.87
N PHE A 228 19.12 5.97 5.06
CA PHE A 228 17.94 5.32 4.49
C PHE A 228 17.70 5.74 3.04
N TRP A 229 17.71 4.79 2.11
CA TRP A 229 17.53 5.04 0.68
C TRP A 229 16.06 5.00 0.28
N GLU A 230 15.71 5.80 -0.74
CA GLU A 230 14.38 5.83 -1.37
C GLU A 230 14.14 4.64 -2.29
N LEU A 231 15.18 4.18 -2.95
CA LEU A 231 15.12 3.12 -3.95
C LEU A 231 16.39 2.27 -3.91
N TYR A 232 16.22 0.98 -4.01
CA TYR A 232 17.29 0.03 -4.22
C TYR A 232 16.77 -1.18 -5.01
N ASN A 233 17.35 -1.43 -6.17
CA ASN A 233 17.14 -2.65 -6.92
C ASN A 233 18.42 -3.50 -6.80
N PRO A 234 18.37 -4.69 -6.15
CA PRO A 234 19.53 -5.57 -6.02
C PRO A 234 20.15 -5.98 -7.37
N GLU A 235 19.32 -6.12 -8.43
CA GLU A 235 19.78 -6.49 -9.77
C GLU A 235 20.35 -5.30 -10.57
N ASN A 236 19.99 -4.08 -10.19
CA ASN A 236 20.46 -2.84 -10.82
C ASN A 236 20.61 -1.70 -9.79
N PRO A 237 21.66 -1.70 -8.97
CA PRO A 237 21.83 -0.70 -7.90
C PRO A 237 21.93 0.76 -8.36
N ALA A 238 22.11 1.00 -9.66
CA ALA A 238 22.14 2.34 -10.26
C ALA A 238 20.76 2.79 -10.77
N GLU A 239 19.71 2.02 -10.56
CA GLU A 239 18.35 2.34 -11.01
C GLU A 239 17.85 3.62 -10.38
N SER A 240 17.11 4.39 -11.19
CA SER A 240 16.48 5.63 -10.75
C SER A 240 15.22 5.92 -11.56
N PRO A 241 14.09 6.23 -10.92
CA PRO A 241 12.89 6.68 -11.61
C PRO A 241 13.05 8.09 -12.18
N TYR A 242 14.12 8.79 -11.81
CA TYR A 242 14.42 10.17 -12.22
C TYR A 242 15.45 10.25 -13.35
N GLY A 243 15.85 9.10 -13.92
CA GLY A 243 16.84 9.03 -15.01
C GLY A 243 18.30 9.09 -14.56
N SER A 244 18.60 9.31 -13.28
CA SER A 244 19.95 9.29 -12.72
C SER A 244 19.91 8.97 -11.22
N SER A 245 20.75 8.04 -10.76
CA SER A 245 20.87 7.71 -9.34
C SER A 245 21.38 8.88 -8.48
N ILE A 246 22.02 9.88 -9.08
CA ILE A 246 22.51 11.07 -8.35
C ILE A 246 21.35 11.88 -7.74
N VAL A 247 20.15 11.80 -8.32
CA VAL A 247 18.98 12.55 -7.85
C VAL A 247 18.04 11.71 -6.97
N ASN A 248 18.37 10.45 -6.70
CA ASN A 248 17.63 9.64 -5.73
C ASN A 248 17.81 10.23 -4.33
N SER A 249 16.78 10.10 -3.49
CA SER A 249 16.94 10.43 -2.07
C SER A 249 17.72 9.33 -1.36
N TYR A 250 18.79 9.72 -0.69
CA TYR A 250 19.62 8.85 0.15
C TYR A 250 19.35 9.07 1.64
N CYS A 251 18.27 9.80 1.98
CA CYS A 251 17.76 9.98 3.33
C CYS A 251 16.23 9.96 3.31
N HIS A 252 15.64 8.77 3.14
CA HIS A 252 14.21 8.59 2.91
C HIS A 252 13.59 7.64 3.95
N ALA A 253 12.49 8.06 4.57
CA ALA A 253 11.82 7.32 5.64
C ALA A 253 11.30 5.93 5.23
N TRP A 254 11.09 5.66 3.94
CA TRP A 254 10.63 4.34 3.46
C TRP A 254 11.50 3.16 3.85
N SER A 255 12.76 3.40 4.16
CA SER A 255 13.70 2.34 4.59
C SER A 255 13.69 2.07 6.09
N CYS A 256 12.83 2.73 6.86
CA CYS A 256 12.64 2.48 8.29
C CYS A 256 11.77 1.24 8.52
N THR A 257 12.38 0.06 8.50
CA THR A 257 11.69 -1.24 8.65
C THR A 257 12.09 -1.92 9.94
#